data_c5620064dea2401ca3dd2f01d9ce22c7
#
_entry.id   c5620064dea2401ca3dd2f01d9ce22c7
#
_cell.length_a   1.000
_cell.length_b   1.000
_cell.length_c   1.000
_cell.angle_alpha   90.00
_cell.angle_beta   90.00
_cell.angle_gamma   90.00
#
_symmetry.space_group_name_H-M   'P 1'
#
loop_
_entity.id
_entity.type
_entity.pdbx_description
1 polymer ?
#
loop_
_entity_poly.entity_id
_entity_poly.type
_entity_poly.pdbx_seq_one_letter_code
_entity_poly.pdbx_strand_id
1 'polypeptide(L)'
;VGVPYCSGDVMARNPGWRKSVAGWKATIDDWVHRQSPQDLLNIDIFFDGIGVHSDMRLAEAVWNHAYDRGAATPDFVKLLSLMAADWKAPLTIFGRIRTDDSGRVDLKKGGIMPIFTAARVLSIRHDVRERATPARLEGVAAKGVGAPADFAAVTDAHRTILDVMLRQQLADAVGGIALSPRVALARLDRPAQRRLREALGRV
;
A
#
# COMPACT_ATOMS: atom_id res chain seq x y z
N VAL A 1 26.25 5.80 -0.52
CA VAL A 1 25.27 6.42 -1.43
C VAL A 1 24.29 7.35 -0.73
N GLY A 2 24.47 7.68 0.56
CA GLY A 2 23.64 8.67 1.28
C GLY A 2 22.21 8.27 1.60
N VAL A 3 21.79 7.03 1.31
CA VAL A 3 20.47 6.53 1.68
C VAL A 3 20.54 5.92 3.08
N PRO A 4 19.74 6.39 4.06
CA PRO A 4 19.74 5.83 5.41
C PRO A 4 19.19 4.38 5.40
N TYR A 5 19.60 3.59 6.37
CA TYR A 5 19.04 2.26 6.58
C TYR A 5 17.55 2.32 6.94
N CYS A 6 16.80 1.28 6.57
CA CYS A 6 15.41 1.14 6.94
C CYS A 6 15.26 1.10 8.47
N SER A 7 14.45 1.99 9.03
CA SER A 7 14.22 2.06 10.48
C SER A 7 13.52 0.82 11.05
N GLY A 8 12.74 0.11 10.22
CA GLY A 8 12.10 -1.17 10.56
C GLY A 8 13.02 -2.38 10.45
N ASP A 9 14.30 -2.17 10.05
CA ASP A 9 15.32 -3.21 9.83
C ASP A 9 14.88 -4.38 8.93
N VAL A 10 13.91 -4.13 8.03
CA VAL A 10 13.51 -5.06 6.95
C VAL A 10 14.59 -4.99 5.87
N MET A 11 15.70 -5.64 6.11
CA MET A 11 16.91 -5.54 5.31
C MET A 11 17.71 -6.85 5.31
N ALA A 12 18.46 -7.09 4.23
CA ALA A 12 19.30 -8.26 4.09
C ALA A 12 20.41 -8.38 5.17
N ARG A 13 20.81 -7.30 5.83
CA ARG A 13 21.74 -7.34 6.98
C ARG A 13 21.14 -8.06 8.18
N ASN A 14 19.81 -8.02 8.34
CA ASN A 14 19.11 -8.69 9.43
C ASN A 14 18.98 -10.20 9.13
N PRO A 15 19.52 -11.09 9.98
CA PRO A 15 19.41 -12.54 9.77
C PRO A 15 17.98 -13.05 9.64
N GLY A 16 17.02 -12.41 10.30
CA GLY A 16 15.59 -12.71 10.20
C GLY A 16 15.03 -12.62 8.78
N TRP A 17 15.66 -11.79 7.93
CA TRP A 17 15.30 -11.59 6.53
C TRP A 17 16.22 -12.32 5.53
N ARG A 18 17.07 -13.24 6.01
CA ARG A 18 17.95 -14.09 5.19
C ARG A 18 17.64 -15.55 5.46
N LYS A 19 16.91 -16.19 4.58
CA LYS A 19 16.46 -17.57 4.76
C LYS A 19 16.60 -18.34 3.44
N SER A 20 16.70 -19.66 3.55
CA SER A 20 16.48 -20.55 2.40
C SER A 20 15.03 -20.48 1.93
N VAL A 21 14.74 -20.96 0.72
CA VAL A 21 13.35 -21.05 0.21
C VAL A 21 12.47 -21.85 1.18
N ALA A 22 12.95 -22.97 1.69
CA ALA A 22 12.22 -23.78 2.68
C ALA A 22 12.00 -23.01 3.99
N GLY A 23 13.01 -22.28 4.47
CA GLY A 23 12.91 -21.45 5.68
C GLY A 23 11.94 -20.28 5.51
N TRP A 24 11.88 -19.67 4.31
CA TRP A 24 10.89 -18.64 4.00
C TRP A 24 9.47 -19.20 3.97
N LYS A 25 9.25 -20.35 3.32
CA LYS A 25 7.93 -20.99 3.27
C LYS A 25 7.42 -21.31 4.68
N ALA A 26 8.26 -21.91 5.53
CA ALA A 26 7.90 -22.17 6.92
C ALA A 26 7.58 -20.87 7.69
N THR A 27 8.35 -19.80 7.49
CA THR A 27 8.09 -18.50 8.12
C THR A 27 6.75 -17.90 7.68
N ILE A 28 6.41 -18.01 6.40
CA ILE A 28 5.11 -17.55 5.87
C ILE A 28 3.97 -18.36 6.47
N ASP A 29 4.11 -19.68 6.52
CA ASP A 29 3.12 -20.57 7.16
C ASP A 29 2.88 -20.19 8.62
N ASP A 30 3.96 -19.91 9.36
CA ASP A 30 3.87 -19.45 10.74
C ASP A 30 3.15 -18.10 10.86
N TRP A 31 3.46 -17.12 10.01
CA TRP A 31 2.81 -15.81 10.03
C TRP A 31 1.32 -15.88 9.73
N VAL A 32 0.94 -16.69 8.71
CA VAL A 32 -0.47 -16.90 8.34
C VAL A 32 -1.23 -17.66 9.42
N HIS A 33 -0.55 -18.56 10.17
CA HIS A 33 -1.19 -19.34 11.23
C HIS A 33 -1.32 -18.56 12.54
N ARG A 34 -0.24 -17.91 13.02
CA ARG A 34 -0.24 -17.20 14.32
C ARG A 34 -1.01 -15.88 14.30
N GLN A 35 -0.92 -15.14 13.18
CA GLN A 35 -1.66 -13.90 12.94
C GLN A 35 -1.46 -12.84 14.03
N SER A 36 -0.30 -12.80 14.69
CA SER A 36 0.00 -11.70 15.59
C SER A 36 0.11 -10.37 14.83
N PRO A 37 -0.06 -9.21 15.47
CA PRO A 37 0.09 -7.92 14.79
C PRO A 37 1.41 -7.76 14.05
N GLN A 38 2.51 -8.31 14.60
CA GLN A 38 3.81 -8.28 13.95
C GLN A 38 3.89 -9.23 12.76
N ASP A 39 3.27 -10.41 12.84
CA ASP A 39 3.21 -11.36 11.72
C ASP A 39 2.41 -10.78 10.55
N LEU A 40 1.27 -10.13 10.84
CA LEU A 40 0.44 -9.47 9.83
C LEU A 40 1.19 -8.31 9.16
N LEU A 41 1.95 -7.52 9.91
CA LEU A 41 2.80 -6.46 9.34
C LEU A 41 3.91 -7.04 8.46
N ASN A 42 4.60 -8.08 8.92
CA ASN A 42 5.71 -8.69 8.19
C ASN A 42 5.25 -9.29 6.86
N ILE A 43 4.14 -10.04 6.87
CA ILE A 43 3.62 -10.65 5.65
C ILE A 43 3.01 -9.61 4.72
N ASP A 44 2.42 -8.54 5.25
CA ASP A 44 1.91 -7.42 4.46
C ASP A 44 3.03 -6.76 3.65
N ILE A 45 4.19 -6.54 4.26
CA ILE A 45 5.40 -6.06 3.57
C ILE A 45 5.87 -7.10 2.53
N PHE A 46 5.83 -8.39 2.88
CA PHE A 46 6.33 -9.46 2.04
C PHE A 46 5.57 -9.63 0.71
N PHE A 47 4.26 -9.37 0.69
CA PHE A 47 3.44 -9.44 -0.54
C PHE A 47 3.88 -8.45 -1.63
N ASP A 48 4.66 -7.42 -1.29
CA ASP A 48 5.24 -6.48 -2.26
C ASP A 48 6.68 -6.82 -2.64
N GLY A 49 7.22 -7.91 -2.10
CA GLY A 49 8.58 -8.36 -2.39
C GLY A 49 8.78 -8.65 -3.88
N ILE A 50 9.91 -8.19 -4.41
CA ILE A 50 10.33 -8.43 -5.80
C ILE A 50 11.76 -8.94 -5.83
N GLY A 51 12.02 -9.96 -6.65
CA GLY A 51 13.38 -10.39 -6.98
C GLY A 51 14.07 -9.32 -7.82
N VAL A 52 15.28 -8.91 -7.41
CA VAL A 52 16.03 -7.86 -8.12
C VAL A 52 17.33 -8.36 -8.74
N HIS A 53 17.82 -9.52 -8.32
CA HIS A 53 19.08 -10.09 -8.81
C HIS A 53 19.12 -11.61 -8.61
N SER A 54 19.99 -12.31 -9.38
CA SER A 54 20.22 -13.76 -9.33
C SER A 54 19.03 -14.59 -9.86
N ASP A 55 18.77 -15.77 -9.33
CA ASP A 55 17.70 -16.65 -9.80
C ASP A 55 16.33 -16.20 -9.31
N MET A 56 15.61 -15.49 -10.18
CA MET A 56 14.27 -14.94 -9.87
C MET A 56 13.26 -16.03 -9.50
N ARG A 57 13.47 -17.29 -9.93
CA ARG A 57 12.57 -18.41 -9.58
C ARG A 57 12.53 -18.66 -8.07
N LEU A 58 13.61 -18.34 -7.33
CA LEU A 58 13.64 -18.44 -5.88
C LEU A 58 12.68 -17.45 -5.23
N ALA A 59 12.69 -16.20 -5.68
CA ALA A 59 11.79 -15.17 -5.19
C ALA A 59 10.33 -15.49 -5.55
N GLU A 60 10.07 -15.89 -6.78
CA GLU A 60 8.72 -16.26 -7.24
C GLU A 60 8.18 -17.48 -6.50
N ALA A 61 8.99 -18.50 -6.22
CA ALA A 61 8.58 -19.69 -5.48
C ALA A 61 8.11 -19.35 -4.05
N VAL A 62 8.76 -18.38 -3.40
CA VAL A 62 8.40 -17.94 -2.05
C VAL A 62 7.19 -17.02 -2.10
N TRP A 63 7.14 -16.11 -3.07
CA TRP A 63 6.04 -15.17 -3.24
C TRP A 63 4.73 -15.89 -3.61
N ASN A 64 4.77 -16.84 -4.55
CA ASN A 64 3.63 -17.67 -4.90
C ASN A 64 3.11 -18.46 -3.68
N HIS A 65 4.02 -19.04 -2.88
CA HIS A 65 3.62 -19.73 -1.65
C HIS A 65 2.86 -18.81 -0.68
N ALA A 66 3.26 -17.53 -0.56
CA ALA A 66 2.54 -16.58 0.27
C ALA A 66 1.11 -16.34 -0.22
N TYR A 67 0.91 -16.23 -1.54
CA TYR A 67 -0.42 -16.11 -2.12
C TYR A 67 -1.26 -17.37 -1.93
N ASP A 68 -0.70 -18.56 -2.16
CA ASP A 68 -1.38 -19.84 -1.95
C ASP A 68 -1.87 -19.96 -0.50
N ARG A 69 -1.00 -19.64 0.47
CA ARG A 69 -1.35 -19.71 1.89
C ARG A 69 -2.33 -18.63 2.32
N GLY A 70 -2.14 -17.40 1.85
CA GLY A 70 -3.05 -16.28 2.14
C GLY A 70 -4.45 -16.53 1.61
N ALA A 71 -4.60 -16.92 0.35
CA ALA A 71 -5.88 -17.20 -0.28
C ALA A 71 -6.62 -18.39 0.36
N ALA A 72 -5.87 -19.40 0.83
CA ALA A 72 -6.41 -20.59 1.47
C ALA A 72 -6.82 -20.37 2.95
N THR A 73 -6.55 -19.19 3.55
CA THR A 73 -6.80 -18.93 4.97
C THR A 73 -7.76 -17.73 5.16
N PRO A 74 -9.09 -17.96 5.16
CA PRO A 74 -10.09 -16.89 5.25
C PRO A 74 -9.95 -15.98 6.47
N ASP A 75 -9.60 -16.53 7.63
CA ASP A 75 -9.42 -15.75 8.86
C ASP A 75 -8.25 -14.77 8.76
N PHE A 76 -7.16 -15.17 8.11
CA PHE A 76 -6.04 -14.30 7.80
C PHE A 76 -6.47 -13.12 6.92
N VAL A 77 -7.20 -13.39 5.83
CA VAL A 77 -7.74 -12.33 4.94
C VAL A 77 -8.69 -11.42 5.68
N LYS A 78 -9.54 -11.97 6.58
CA LYS A 78 -10.45 -11.18 7.41
C LYS A 78 -9.68 -10.21 8.31
N LEU A 79 -8.63 -10.67 8.99
CA LEU A 79 -7.81 -9.81 9.86
C LEU A 79 -7.11 -8.70 9.07
N LEU A 80 -6.54 -9.02 7.90
CA LEU A 80 -5.98 -7.99 7.01
C LEU A 80 -7.05 -6.98 6.56
N SER A 81 -8.29 -7.43 6.31
CA SER A 81 -9.39 -6.55 5.95
C SER A 81 -9.76 -5.60 7.09
N LEU A 82 -9.75 -6.07 8.34
CA LEU A 82 -9.98 -5.23 9.52
C LEU A 82 -8.90 -4.16 9.68
N MET A 83 -7.63 -4.53 9.48
CA MET A 83 -6.53 -3.56 9.49
C MET A 83 -6.66 -2.52 8.36
N ALA A 84 -7.13 -2.93 7.19
CA ALA A 84 -7.39 -2.02 6.08
C ALA A 84 -8.53 -1.02 6.40
N ALA A 85 -9.56 -1.46 7.14
CA ALA A 85 -10.70 -0.62 7.50
C ALA A 85 -10.38 0.46 8.55
N ASP A 86 -9.25 0.36 9.25
CA ASP A 86 -8.81 1.37 10.22
C ASP A 86 -8.31 2.66 9.56
N TRP A 87 -7.93 2.59 8.29
CA TRP A 87 -7.51 3.76 7.52
C TRP A 87 -8.72 4.63 7.16
N LYS A 88 -8.57 5.95 7.30
CA LYS A 88 -9.65 6.91 7.00
C LYS A 88 -9.15 8.06 6.15
N ALA A 89 -9.96 8.43 5.16
CA ALA A 89 -9.71 9.63 4.39
C ALA A 89 -9.70 10.88 5.31
N PRO A 90 -8.81 11.84 5.06
CA PRO A 90 -8.71 13.07 5.86
C PRO A 90 -9.80 14.07 5.45
N LEU A 91 -11.05 13.63 5.50
CA LEU A 91 -12.21 14.46 5.21
C LEU A 91 -13.02 14.75 6.48
N THR A 92 -13.60 15.94 6.55
CA THR A 92 -14.63 16.29 7.55
C THR A 92 -15.98 15.72 7.14
N ILE A 93 -16.95 15.74 8.04
CA ILE A 93 -18.34 15.36 7.74
C ILE A 93 -18.97 16.22 6.63
N PHE A 94 -18.45 17.43 6.40
CA PHE A 94 -18.86 18.33 5.31
C PHE A 94 -18.02 18.16 4.04
N GLY A 95 -17.20 17.12 3.95
CA GLY A 95 -16.36 16.82 2.79
C GLY A 95 -15.18 17.79 2.59
N ARG A 96 -14.78 18.58 3.60
CA ARG A 96 -13.58 19.41 3.53
C ARG A 96 -12.36 18.59 3.88
N ILE A 97 -11.23 18.84 3.20
CA ILE A 97 -9.94 18.20 3.54
C ILE A 97 -9.47 18.74 4.90
N ARG A 98 -9.21 17.84 5.85
CA ARG A 98 -8.59 18.17 7.14
C ARG A 98 -7.09 18.32 6.96
N THR A 99 -6.56 19.38 7.53
CA THR A 99 -5.12 19.64 7.59
C THR A 99 -4.64 19.61 9.03
N ASP A 100 -3.34 19.48 9.21
CA ASP A 100 -2.67 19.79 10.46
C ASP A 100 -2.56 21.33 10.68
N ASP A 101 -1.97 21.73 11.83
CA ASP A 101 -1.80 23.14 12.20
C ASP A 101 -0.92 23.92 11.21
N SER A 102 -0.12 23.25 10.40
CA SER A 102 0.68 23.86 9.34
C SER A 102 -0.06 24.01 8.01
N GLY A 103 -1.34 23.65 7.94
CA GLY A 103 -2.14 23.67 6.71
C GLY A 103 -1.79 22.55 5.73
N ARG A 104 -1.12 21.48 6.18
CA ARG A 104 -0.75 20.33 5.37
C ARG A 104 -1.62 19.11 5.67
N VAL A 105 -1.80 18.26 4.66
CA VAL A 105 -2.50 16.98 4.75
C VAL A 105 -1.55 15.83 4.47
N ASP A 106 -1.56 14.80 5.31
CA ASP A 106 -0.79 13.57 5.10
C ASP A 106 -1.52 12.66 4.10
N LEU A 107 -1.13 12.76 2.85
CA LEU A 107 -1.74 11.98 1.76
C LEU A 107 -1.25 10.53 1.72
N LYS A 108 -0.11 10.20 2.34
CA LYS A 108 0.30 8.80 2.48
C LYS A 108 -0.68 8.06 3.38
N LYS A 109 -0.89 8.55 4.61
CA LYS A 109 -1.77 7.90 5.59
C LYS A 109 -3.24 7.97 5.19
N GLY A 110 -3.70 9.13 4.75
CA GLY A 110 -5.12 9.36 4.49
C GLY A 110 -5.58 9.12 3.04
N GLY A 111 -4.67 8.76 2.15
CA GLY A 111 -4.99 8.56 0.74
C GLY A 111 -4.40 7.28 0.16
N ILE A 112 -3.06 7.16 0.14
CA ILE A 112 -2.39 6.03 -0.51
C ILE A 112 -2.57 4.73 0.28
N MET A 113 -2.34 4.75 1.60
CA MET A 113 -2.39 3.54 2.43
C MET A 113 -3.75 2.84 2.41
N PRO A 114 -4.89 3.52 2.52
CA PRO A 114 -6.20 2.88 2.40
C PRO A 114 -6.37 2.13 1.07
N ILE A 115 -6.09 2.79 -0.06
CA ILE A 115 -6.24 2.20 -1.40
C ILE A 115 -5.26 1.02 -1.57
N PHE A 116 -4.02 1.22 -1.20
CA PHE A 116 -2.95 0.23 -1.29
C PHE A 116 -3.26 -1.03 -0.47
N THR A 117 -3.68 -0.87 0.78
CA THR A 117 -4.00 -1.99 1.67
C THR A 117 -5.24 -2.73 1.19
N ALA A 118 -6.31 -2.01 0.80
CA ALA A 118 -7.52 -2.62 0.27
C ALA A 118 -7.24 -3.40 -1.03
N ALA A 119 -6.49 -2.83 -1.96
CA ALA A 119 -6.12 -3.51 -3.21
C ALA A 119 -5.31 -4.79 -2.95
N ARG A 120 -4.39 -4.76 -1.96
CA ARG A 120 -3.62 -5.94 -1.57
C ARG A 120 -4.51 -7.02 -0.96
N VAL A 121 -5.37 -6.68 -0.01
CA VAL A 121 -6.28 -7.63 0.63
C VAL A 121 -7.19 -8.29 -0.41
N LEU A 122 -7.77 -7.50 -1.32
CA LEU A 122 -8.59 -8.03 -2.40
C LEU A 122 -7.78 -8.93 -3.34
N SER A 123 -6.53 -8.56 -3.67
CA SER A 123 -5.68 -9.37 -4.53
C SER A 123 -5.34 -10.74 -3.91
N ILE A 124 -5.08 -10.78 -2.60
CA ILE A 124 -4.85 -12.04 -1.86
C ILE A 124 -6.13 -12.88 -1.86
N ARG A 125 -7.26 -12.27 -1.49
CA ARG A 125 -8.54 -12.97 -1.40
C ARG A 125 -8.97 -13.62 -2.71
N HIS A 126 -8.69 -12.97 -3.83
CA HIS A 126 -9.14 -13.41 -5.16
C HIS A 126 -8.01 -14.00 -6.01
N ASP A 127 -6.87 -14.31 -5.40
CA ASP A 127 -5.67 -14.85 -6.06
C ASP A 127 -5.28 -14.05 -7.32
N VAL A 128 -5.18 -12.74 -7.17
CA VAL A 128 -4.68 -11.82 -8.19
C VAL A 128 -3.23 -11.53 -7.89
N ARG A 129 -2.32 -12.21 -8.61
CA ARG A 129 -0.87 -12.18 -8.33
C ARG A 129 -0.18 -11.01 -9.01
N GLU A 130 -0.59 -9.81 -8.61
CA GLU A 130 -0.03 -8.54 -9.08
C GLU A 130 0.64 -7.81 -7.93
N ARG A 131 1.65 -6.96 -8.23
CA ARG A 131 2.36 -6.15 -7.23
C ARG A 131 1.92 -4.70 -7.23
N ALA A 132 1.70 -4.13 -8.40
CA ALA A 132 1.26 -2.75 -8.53
C ALA A 132 -0.21 -2.57 -8.13
N THR A 133 -0.52 -1.55 -7.34
CA THR A 133 -1.89 -1.26 -6.89
C THR A 133 -2.90 -1.17 -8.04
N PRO A 134 -2.63 -0.46 -9.14
CA PRO A 134 -3.56 -0.43 -10.29
C PRO A 134 -3.80 -1.81 -10.90
N ALA A 135 -2.73 -2.61 -11.09
CA ALA A 135 -2.84 -3.96 -11.67
C ALA A 135 -3.62 -4.91 -10.73
N ARG A 136 -3.46 -4.78 -9.41
CA ARG A 136 -4.28 -5.52 -8.44
C ARG A 136 -5.76 -5.20 -8.59
N LEU A 137 -6.11 -3.90 -8.64
CA LEU A 137 -7.50 -3.45 -8.80
C LEU A 137 -8.09 -3.92 -10.13
N GLU A 138 -7.35 -3.81 -11.22
CA GLU A 138 -7.75 -4.29 -12.55
C GLU A 138 -7.96 -5.81 -12.56
N GLY A 139 -7.02 -6.57 -12.01
CA GLY A 139 -7.11 -8.03 -11.91
C GLY A 139 -8.30 -8.49 -11.07
N VAL A 140 -8.61 -7.79 -9.98
CA VAL A 140 -9.79 -8.08 -9.14
C VAL A 140 -11.09 -7.76 -9.90
N ALA A 141 -11.14 -6.63 -10.62
CA ALA A 141 -12.28 -6.29 -11.47
C ALA A 141 -12.52 -7.34 -12.57
N ALA A 142 -11.44 -7.86 -13.19
CA ALA A 142 -11.52 -8.92 -14.19
C ALA A 142 -12.05 -10.26 -13.65
N LYS A 143 -11.98 -10.48 -12.32
CA LYS A 143 -12.61 -11.64 -11.64
C LYS A 143 -14.11 -11.45 -11.40
N GLY A 144 -14.71 -10.34 -11.83
CA GLY A 144 -16.13 -10.04 -11.62
C GLY A 144 -16.48 -9.62 -10.19
N VAL A 145 -15.49 -9.18 -9.41
CA VAL A 145 -15.68 -8.67 -8.05
C VAL A 145 -16.04 -7.21 -8.11
N GLY A 146 -17.24 -6.85 -7.68
CA GLY A 146 -17.72 -5.47 -7.66
C GLY A 146 -17.95 -4.87 -9.06
N ALA A 147 -18.24 -3.57 -9.11
CA ALA A 147 -18.44 -2.86 -10.37
C ALA A 147 -17.08 -2.40 -10.97
N PRO A 148 -16.78 -2.67 -12.25
CA PRO A 148 -15.53 -2.23 -12.87
C PRO A 148 -15.32 -0.70 -12.80
N ALA A 149 -16.40 0.08 -12.84
CA ALA A 149 -16.35 1.54 -12.73
C ALA A 149 -15.84 2.02 -11.37
N ASP A 150 -16.11 1.29 -10.27
CA ASP A 150 -15.62 1.64 -8.94
C ASP A 150 -14.11 1.40 -8.85
N PHE A 151 -13.61 0.29 -9.39
CA PHE A 151 -12.17 0.02 -9.44
C PHE A 151 -11.42 1.05 -10.30
N ALA A 152 -12.00 1.45 -11.44
CA ALA A 152 -11.44 2.51 -12.27
C ALA A 152 -11.39 3.84 -11.50
N ALA A 153 -12.46 4.20 -10.79
CA ALA A 153 -12.51 5.43 -9.99
C ALA A 153 -11.48 5.43 -8.84
N VAL A 154 -11.28 4.29 -8.17
CA VAL A 154 -10.24 4.15 -7.12
C VAL A 154 -8.84 4.23 -7.73
N THR A 155 -8.62 3.64 -8.91
CA THR A 155 -7.34 3.73 -9.63
C THR A 155 -7.02 5.17 -10.02
N ASP A 156 -7.99 5.93 -10.49
CA ASP A 156 -7.82 7.35 -10.83
C ASP A 156 -7.59 8.21 -9.58
N ALA A 157 -8.26 7.89 -8.47
CA ALA A 157 -8.01 8.52 -7.17
C ALA A 157 -6.57 8.27 -6.71
N HIS A 158 -6.09 7.04 -6.77
CA HIS A 158 -4.72 6.67 -6.44
C HIS A 158 -3.70 7.48 -7.26
N ARG A 159 -3.90 7.56 -8.59
CA ARG A 159 -3.03 8.33 -9.49
C ARG A 159 -3.05 9.82 -9.14
N THR A 160 -4.23 10.39 -8.90
CA THR A 160 -4.41 11.80 -8.53
C THR A 160 -3.66 12.14 -7.23
N ILE A 161 -3.79 11.29 -6.21
CA ILE A 161 -3.14 11.49 -4.92
C ILE A 161 -1.62 11.40 -5.06
N LEU A 162 -1.10 10.43 -5.81
CA LEU A 162 0.34 10.30 -6.08
C LEU A 162 0.90 11.51 -6.85
N ASP A 163 0.20 11.99 -7.89
CA ASP A 163 0.62 13.17 -8.65
C ASP A 163 0.73 14.41 -7.76
N VAL A 164 -0.26 14.64 -6.91
CA VAL A 164 -0.25 15.77 -5.97
C VAL A 164 0.90 15.65 -4.96
N MET A 165 1.14 14.45 -4.42
CA MET A 165 2.30 14.21 -3.52
C MET A 165 3.62 14.45 -4.22
N LEU A 166 3.80 13.91 -5.43
CA LEU A 166 5.03 14.05 -6.19
C LEU A 166 5.34 15.50 -6.51
N ARG A 167 4.34 16.27 -6.96
CA ARG A 167 4.49 17.72 -7.22
C ARG A 167 4.93 18.49 -5.97
N GLN A 168 4.36 18.18 -4.81
CA GLN A 168 4.77 18.78 -3.55
C GLN A 168 6.22 18.41 -3.21
N GLN A 169 6.60 17.13 -3.33
CA GLN A 169 7.96 16.68 -3.03
C GLN A 169 8.99 17.29 -3.96
N LEU A 170 8.69 17.43 -5.24
CA LEU A 170 9.57 18.12 -6.19
C LEU A 170 9.76 19.59 -5.81
N ALA A 171 8.70 20.29 -5.45
CA ALA A 171 8.76 21.68 -5.00
C ALA A 171 9.55 21.83 -3.69
N ASP A 172 9.36 20.90 -2.74
CA ASP A 172 10.09 20.87 -1.48
C ASP A 172 11.58 20.59 -1.71
N ALA A 173 11.92 19.64 -2.61
CA ALA A 173 13.31 19.35 -2.98
C ALA A 173 14.03 20.57 -3.59
N VAL A 174 13.37 21.28 -4.52
CA VAL A 174 13.90 22.50 -5.11
C VAL A 174 14.08 23.60 -4.04
N GLY A 175 13.17 23.67 -3.08
CA GLY A 175 13.22 24.65 -1.97
C GLY A 175 14.15 24.25 -0.82
N GLY A 176 14.86 23.12 -0.89
CA GLY A 176 15.72 22.62 0.19
C GLY A 176 14.93 22.18 1.44
N ILE A 177 13.63 21.91 1.30
CA ILE A 177 12.74 21.45 2.39
C ILE A 177 12.79 19.92 2.46
N ALA A 178 12.82 19.38 3.68
CA ALA A 178 12.82 17.94 3.88
C ALA A 178 11.58 17.26 3.24
N LEU A 179 11.82 16.22 2.45
CA LEU A 179 10.76 15.50 1.76
C LEU A 179 9.82 14.82 2.75
N SER A 180 8.52 14.96 2.52
CA SER A 180 7.49 14.34 3.34
C SER A 180 6.26 13.97 2.50
N PRO A 181 5.36 13.09 3.01
CA PRO A 181 4.09 12.80 2.35
C PRO A 181 3.02 13.88 2.59
N ARG A 182 3.37 14.98 3.23
CA ARG A 182 2.44 16.04 3.63
C ARG A 182 2.39 17.13 2.56
N VAL A 183 1.19 17.39 2.06
CA VAL A 183 0.91 18.36 1.00
C VAL A 183 0.29 19.63 1.59
N ALA A 184 0.83 20.80 1.24
CA ALA A 184 0.30 22.10 1.61
C ALA A 184 -0.89 22.45 0.70
N LEU A 185 -2.11 22.47 1.25
CA LEU A 185 -3.31 22.76 0.45
C LEU A 185 -3.28 24.15 -0.18
N ALA A 186 -2.68 25.13 0.48
CA ALA A 186 -2.54 26.49 -0.02
C ALA A 186 -1.71 26.61 -1.31
N ARG A 187 -0.87 25.59 -1.62
CA ARG A 187 -0.10 25.54 -2.88
C ARG A 187 -0.87 24.98 -4.07
N LEU A 188 -2.03 24.36 -3.82
CA LEU A 188 -2.89 23.84 -4.85
C LEU A 188 -3.89 24.92 -5.29
N ASP A 189 -4.09 25.08 -6.58
CA ASP A 189 -5.18 25.88 -7.12
C ASP A 189 -6.56 25.26 -6.81
N ARG A 190 -7.62 26.04 -6.97
CA ARG A 190 -8.99 25.58 -6.66
C ARG A 190 -9.38 24.30 -7.45
N PRO A 191 -9.08 24.17 -8.75
CA PRO A 191 -9.32 22.93 -9.48
C PRO A 191 -8.58 21.72 -8.92
N ALA A 192 -7.30 21.85 -8.56
CA ALA A 192 -6.50 20.77 -7.98
C ALA A 192 -7.02 20.37 -6.60
N GLN A 193 -7.39 21.33 -5.75
CA GLN A 193 -8.02 21.04 -4.44
C GLN A 193 -9.34 20.28 -4.61
N ARG A 194 -10.16 20.64 -5.60
CA ARG A 194 -11.40 19.93 -5.88
C ARG A 194 -11.14 18.50 -6.33
N ARG A 195 -10.24 18.29 -7.31
CA ARG A 195 -9.85 16.93 -7.76
C ARG A 195 -9.30 16.09 -6.63
N LEU A 196 -8.43 16.65 -5.78
CA LEU A 196 -7.90 15.94 -4.60
C LEU A 196 -9.02 15.55 -3.64
N ARG A 197 -9.96 16.44 -3.36
CA ARG A 197 -11.11 16.16 -2.50
C ARG A 197 -11.99 15.03 -3.06
N GLU A 198 -12.27 15.07 -4.37
CA GLU A 198 -13.02 14.01 -5.05
C GLU A 198 -12.29 12.66 -4.98
N ALA A 199 -10.97 12.66 -5.20
CA ALA A 199 -10.13 11.47 -5.06
C ALA A 199 -10.17 10.92 -3.63
N LEU A 200 -10.03 11.78 -2.62
CA LEU A 200 -10.11 11.36 -1.20
C LEU A 200 -11.51 10.87 -0.81
N GLY A 201 -12.55 11.30 -1.51
CA GLY A 201 -13.91 10.79 -1.32
C GLY A 201 -14.14 9.38 -1.88
N ARG A 202 -13.17 8.81 -2.62
CA ARG A 202 -13.18 7.44 -3.13
C ARG A 202 -12.40 6.46 -2.25
N VAL A 203 -11.70 6.99 -1.25
CA VAL A 203 -10.94 6.24 -0.25
C VAL A 203 -11.86 5.76 0.86
#